data_f253226d53d15794217b25ffaa7ca3f5
#
_entry.id   f253226d53d15794217b25ffaa7ca3f5
#
_cell.length_a   1.000
_cell.length_b   1.000
_cell.length_c   1.000
_cell.angle_alpha   90.00
_cell.angle_beta   90.00
_cell.angle_gamma   90.00
#
_symmetry.space_group_name_H-M   'P 1'
#
loop_
_entity.id
_entity.type
_entity.pdbx_description
1 polymer ?
#
loop_
_entity_poly.entity_id
_entity_poly.type
_entity_poly.pdbx_seq_one_letter_code
_entity_poly.pdbx_strand_id
1 'polypeptide(L)'
;ASFPHNGEEIDHYIVGKDIEVTVFELPDNVQYLYHVLPPEFKLTEEKYEILDTARKIMAEHKPRRSEFVEPDRMRQVFFNVGQDLIEELTEYRDMKLTSSEIDQLTNILVRYTVGFGLIEVLLQDEKVQDVTINNQIGDAPAFIVHQTYGDCKTNIIPTSAEADSWA
;
A
#
# COMPACT_ATOMS: atom_id res chain seq x y z
N ALA A 1 12.87 1.40 0.80
CA ALA A 1 13.20 1.26 -0.62
C ALA A 1 14.11 2.39 -1.06
N SER A 2 15.32 2.05 -1.42
CA SER A 2 16.31 3.02 -1.91
C SER A 2 16.18 3.19 -3.43
N PHE A 3 16.50 4.40 -3.90
CA PHE A 3 16.57 4.65 -5.33
C PHE A 3 17.76 3.91 -5.95
N PRO A 4 17.65 3.50 -7.22
CA PRO A 4 18.74 2.82 -7.89
C PRO A 4 19.92 3.77 -8.12
N HIS A 5 21.13 3.29 -7.89
CA HIS A 5 22.34 4.11 -8.04
C HIS A 5 22.62 4.52 -9.50
N ASN A 6 22.22 3.69 -10.45
CA ASN A 6 22.53 3.87 -11.85
C ASN A 6 21.30 4.25 -12.69
N GLY A 7 20.17 4.50 -12.04
CA GLY A 7 18.95 4.82 -12.74
C GLY A 7 18.85 6.29 -13.09
N GLU A 8 18.36 6.60 -14.27
CA GLU A 8 18.01 7.95 -14.67
C GLU A 8 16.51 8.16 -14.50
N GLU A 9 16.14 9.17 -13.73
CA GLU A 9 14.73 9.50 -13.53
C GLU A 9 14.16 10.09 -14.81
N ILE A 10 13.13 9.44 -15.34
CA ILE A 10 12.48 9.91 -16.57
C ILE A 10 11.06 10.40 -16.35
N ASP A 11 10.47 10.09 -15.20
CA ASP A 11 9.13 10.56 -14.85
C ASP A 11 8.93 10.53 -13.34
N HIS A 12 8.11 11.45 -12.85
CA HIS A 12 7.71 11.51 -11.44
C HIS A 12 6.31 12.10 -11.34
N TYR A 13 5.45 11.44 -10.61
CA TYR A 13 4.08 11.94 -10.39
C TYR A 13 3.51 11.38 -9.09
N ILE A 14 2.39 11.97 -8.68
CA ILE A 14 1.68 11.58 -7.46
C ILE A 14 0.40 10.84 -7.84
N VAL A 15 0.19 9.69 -7.23
CA VAL A 15 -1.04 8.92 -7.36
C VAL A 15 -1.89 9.16 -6.11
N GLY A 16 -3.15 9.50 -6.33
CA GLY A 16 -4.02 9.87 -5.21
C GLY A 16 -3.50 11.12 -4.50
N LYS A 17 -3.42 11.08 -3.18
CA LYS A 17 -2.98 12.22 -2.39
C LYS A 17 -1.51 12.16 -1.96
N ASP A 18 -0.97 10.95 -1.80
CA ASP A 18 0.26 10.75 -1.04
C ASP A 18 1.15 9.62 -1.53
N ILE A 19 0.86 9.04 -2.68
CA ILE A 19 1.66 7.95 -3.24
C ILE A 19 2.56 8.54 -4.32
N GLU A 20 3.87 8.51 -4.09
CA GLU A 20 4.85 9.01 -5.05
C GLU A 20 5.29 7.89 -6.00
N VAL A 21 5.26 8.17 -7.28
CA VAL A 21 5.76 7.26 -8.30
C VAL A 21 6.89 7.93 -9.05
N THR A 22 8.01 7.22 -9.17
CA THR A 22 9.15 7.66 -9.98
C THR A 22 9.51 6.53 -10.94
N VAL A 23 9.62 6.85 -12.21
CA VAL A 23 10.03 5.88 -13.23
C VAL A 23 11.49 6.13 -13.59
N PHE A 24 12.29 5.08 -13.53
CA PHE A 24 13.72 5.14 -13.86
C PHE A 24 14.03 4.30 -15.08
N GLU A 25 14.89 4.82 -15.92
CA GLU A 25 15.53 4.05 -16.99
C GLU A 25 16.82 3.48 -16.45
N LEU A 26 16.98 2.16 -16.54
CA LEU A 26 18.19 1.48 -16.06
C LEU A 26 19.11 1.16 -17.24
N PRO A 27 20.45 1.39 -17.09
CA PRO A 27 21.37 1.29 -18.22
C PRO A 27 21.43 -0.08 -18.89
N ASP A 28 21.28 -1.15 -18.11
CA ASP A 28 21.48 -2.53 -18.59
C ASP A 28 20.18 -3.30 -18.77
N ASN A 29 19.04 -2.64 -18.59
CA ASN A 29 17.75 -3.31 -18.65
C ASN A 29 16.90 -2.81 -19.80
N VAL A 30 16.21 -3.74 -20.44
CA VAL A 30 15.18 -3.45 -21.42
C VAL A 30 13.94 -2.89 -20.75
N GLN A 31 13.77 -3.19 -19.47
CA GLN A 31 12.63 -2.75 -18.67
C GLN A 31 12.96 -1.51 -17.86
N TYR A 32 11.95 -0.69 -17.64
CA TYR A 32 12.04 0.44 -16.73
C TYR A 32 11.80 -0.02 -15.29
N LEU A 33 12.24 0.79 -14.33
CA LEU A 33 11.91 0.58 -12.92
C LEU A 33 10.79 1.55 -12.53
N TYR A 34 9.67 0.98 -12.11
CA TYR A 34 8.55 1.71 -11.52
C TYR A 34 8.75 1.70 -10.01
N HIS A 35 9.20 2.82 -9.47
CA HIS A 35 9.49 2.97 -8.05
C HIS A 35 8.32 3.67 -7.39
N VAL A 36 7.63 2.99 -6.51
CA VAL A 36 6.48 3.55 -5.78
C VAL A 36 6.84 3.72 -4.31
N LEU A 37 6.47 4.85 -3.76
CA LEU A 37 6.72 5.20 -2.37
C LEU A 37 5.39 5.59 -1.72
N PRO A 38 4.66 4.62 -1.16
CA PRO A 38 3.42 4.91 -0.45
C PRO A 38 3.71 5.53 0.91
N PRO A 39 2.72 6.21 1.53
CA PRO A 39 2.95 6.90 2.81
C PRO A 39 3.38 5.96 3.94
N GLU A 40 3.00 4.70 3.92
CA GLU A 40 3.41 3.73 4.95
C GLU A 40 4.92 3.49 5.01
N PHE A 41 5.66 3.79 3.94
CA PHE A 41 7.11 3.66 3.93
C PHE A 41 7.81 4.86 4.58
N LYS A 42 7.08 5.92 4.87
CA LYS A 42 7.60 7.17 5.45
C LYS A 42 7.10 7.41 6.87
N LEU A 43 6.40 6.46 7.47
CA LEU A 43 5.83 6.65 8.79
C LEU A 43 6.92 6.79 9.86
N THR A 44 6.67 7.67 10.83
CA THR A 44 7.50 7.70 12.03
C THR A 44 7.30 6.41 12.83
N GLU A 45 8.25 6.08 13.67
CA GLU A 45 8.15 4.89 14.51
C GLU A 45 6.87 4.91 15.36
N GLU A 46 6.53 6.06 15.92
CA GLU A 46 5.32 6.22 16.74
C GLU A 46 4.04 5.95 15.95
N LYS A 47 3.95 6.50 14.73
CA LYS A 47 2.79 6.25 13.85
C LYS A 47 2.73 4.78 13.43
N TYR A 48 3.88 4.20 13.13
CA TYR A 48 3.95 2.78 12.77
C TYR A 48 3.44 1.89 13.90
N GLU A 49 3.81 2.17 15.15
CA GLU A 49 3.36 1.40 16.30
C GLU A 49 1.85 1.48 16.48
N ILE A 50 1.26 2.66 16.29
CA ILE A 50 -0.19 2.83 16.35
C ILE A 50 -0.86 2.01 15.26
N LEU A 51 -0.35 2.11 14.05
CA LEU A 51 -0.88 1.38 12.90
C LEU A 51 -0.80 -0.13 13.12
N ASP A 52 0.33 -0.62 13.60
CA ASP A 52 0.54 -2.05 13.87
C ASP A 52 -0.38 -2.56 14.98
N THR A 53 -0.55 -1.79 16.05
CA THR A 53 -1.48 -2.13 17.13
C THR A 53 -2.92 -2.18 16.62
N ALA A 54 -3.33 -1.17 15.84
CA ALA A 54 -4.66 -1.13 15.26
C ALA A 54 -4.91 -2.32 14.32
N ARG A 55 -3.91 -2.67 13.52
CA ARG A 55 -3.99 -3.81 12.60
C ARG A 55 -4.21 -5.12 13.36
N LYS A 56 -3.48 -5.32 14.45
CA LYS A 56 -3.62 -6.53 15.28
C LYS A 56 -5.00 -6.62 15.92
N ILE A 57 -5.49 -5.51 16.45
CA ILE A 57 -6.83 -5.47 17.07
C ILE A 57 -7.90 -5.77 16.03
N MET A 58 -7.81 -5.15 14.86
CA MET A 58 -8.81 -5.39 13.81
C MET A 58 -8.76 -6.81 13.26
N ALA A 59 -7.58 -7.42 13.21
CA ALA A 59 -7.45 -8.81 12.77
C ALA A 59 -8.19 -9.78 13.70
N GLU A 60 -8.18 -9.50 15.01
CA GLU A 60 -8.88 -10.32 16.00
C GLU A 60 -10.39 -10.16 15.93
N HIS A 61 -10.87 -9.00 15.48
CA HIS A 61 -12.29 -8.66 15.44
C HIS A 61 -12.84 -8.59 14.02
N LYS A 62 -12.14 -9.18 13.05
CA LYS A 62 -12.55 -9.15 11.66
C LYS A 62 -13.89 -9.87 11.48
N PRO A 63 -14.91 -9.19 10.94
CA PRO A 63 -16.22 -9.82 10.70
C PRO A 63 -16.09 -10.97 9.69
N ARG A 64 -16.96 -11.97 9.82
CA ARG A 64 -17.00 -13.07 8.88
C ARG A 64 -17.48 -12.56 7.51
N ARG A 65 -16.90 -13.13 6.45
CA ARG A 65 -17.26 -12.79 5.06
C ARG A 65 -18.76 -12.84 4.80
N SER A 66 -19.46 -13.77 5.43
CA SER A 66 -20.92 -13.93 5.25
C SER A 66 -21.75 -12.75 5.76
N GLU A 67 -21.15 -11.87 6.55
CA GLU A 67 -21.84 -10.71 7.11
C GLU A 67 -21.83 -9.51 6.15
N PHE A 68 -21.05 -9.58 5.08
CA PHE A 68 -20.87 -8.48 4.14
C PHE A 68 -21.29 -8.90 2.74
N VAL A 69 -22.26 -8.18 2.20
CA VAL A 69 -22.79 -8.45 0.86
C VAL A 69 -22.09 -7.60 -0.20
N GLU A 70 -21.58 -6.42 0.18
CA GLU A 70 -20.96 -5.47 -0.74
C GLU A 70 -19.57 -5.05 -0.28
N PRO A 71 -18.53 -5.17 -1.16
CA PRO A 71 -17.15 -4.79 -0.82
C PRO A 71 -17.00 -3.32 -0.44
N ASP A 72 -17.68 -2.42 -1.13
CA ASP A 72 -17.60 -0.98 -0.86
C ASP A 72 -18.15 -0.64 0.53
N ARG A 73 -19.24 -1.29 0.90
CA ARG A 73 -19.83 -1.12 2.22
C ARG A 73 -18.91 -1.66 3.32
N MET A 74 -18.27 -2.79 3.05
CA MET A 74 -17.29 -3.37 3.95
C MET A 74 -16.14 -2.40 4.20
N ARG A 75 -15.61 -1.79 3.13
CA ARG A 75 -14.54 -0.79 3.24
C ARG A 75 -14.96 0.39 4.08
N GLN A 76 -16.19 0.89 3.90
CA GLN A 76 -16.69 2.03 4.67
C GLN A 76 -16.80 1.69 6.15
N VAL A 77 -17.30 0.51 6.47
CA VAL A 77 -17.43 0.06 7.86
C VAL A 77 -16.03 -0.07 8.50
N PHE A 78 -15.10 -0.69 7.80
CA PHE A 78 -13.72 -0.83 8.31
C PHE A 78 -13.01 0.50 8.43
N PHE A 79 -13.28 1.44 7.52
CA PHE A 79 -12.73 2.79 7.62
C PHE A 79 -13.23 3.46 8.90
N ASN A 80 -14.53 3.42 9.15
CA ASN A 80 -15.11 4.06 10.33
C ASN A 80 -14.59 3.44 11.63
N VAL A 81 -14.58 2.12 11.69
CA VAL A 81 -14.07 1.40 12.86
C VAL A 81 -12.56 1.66 13.05
N GLY A 82 -11.82 1.62 11.98
CA GLY A 82 -10.38 1.87 12.00
C GLY A 82 -10.05 3.29 12.44
N GLN A 83 -10.80 4.27 11.95
CA GLN A 83 -10.62 5.67 12.32
C GLN A 83 -10.85 5.87 13.83
N ASP A 84 -11.93 5.32 14.34
CA ASP A 84 -12.24 5.39 15.76
C ASP A 84 -11.15 4.75 16.61
N LEU A 85 -10.66 3.59 16.16
CA LEU A 85 -9.59 2.87 16.85
C LEU A 85 -8.29 3.66 16.88
N ILE A 86 -7.91 4.25 15.74
CA ILE A 86 -6.69 5.06 15.65
C ILE A 86 -6.81 6.30 16.52
N GLU A 87 -7.96 6.97 16.53
CA GLU A 87 -8.21 8.12 17.40
C GLU A 87 -8.07 7.74 18.88
N GLU A 88 -8.64 6.61 19.27
CA GLU A 88 -8.56 6.11 20.63
C GLU A 88 -7.12 5.78 21.04
N LEU A 89 -6.36 5.13 20.16
CA LEU A 89 -4.96 4.80 20.42
C LEU A 89 -4.08 6.05 20.50
N THR A 90 -4.33 7.06 19.68
CA THR A 90 -3.59 8.32 19.75
C THR A 90 -3.86 9.08 21.04
N GLU A 91 -5.09 9.09 21.50
CA GLU A 91 -5.46 9.67 22.80
C GLU A 91 -4.77 8.94 23.95
N TYR A 92 -4.80 7.62 23.91
CA TYR A 92 -4.18 6.80 24.95
C TYR A 92 -2.67 7.06 25.06
N ARG A 93 -1.99 7.28 23.94
CA ARG A 93 -0.56 7.57 23.92
C ARG A 93 -0.21 9.06 24.01
N ASP A 94 -1.22 9.90 24.18
CA ASP A 94 -1.07 11.36 24.26
C ASP A 94 -0.35 11.94 23.04
N MET A 95 -0.64 11.38 21.88
CA MET A 95 -0.14 11.89 20.61
C MET A 95 -1.12 12.87 19.99
N LYS A 96 -0.58 13.93 19.39
CA LYS A 96 -1.41 14.92 18.72
C LYS A 96 -1.26 14.75 17.21
N LEU A 97 -2.25 14.13 16.60
CA LEU A 97 -2.31 13.97 15.15
C LEU A 97 -3.42 14.85 14.57
N THR A 98 -3.16 15.39 13.39
CA THR A 98 -4.19 16.13 12.66
C THR A 98 -5.22 15.16 12.10
N SER A 99 -6.40 15.68 11.72
CA SER A 99 -7.42 14.88 11.04
C SER A 99 -6.88 14.22 9.77
N SER A 100 -6.04 14.96 9.04
CA SER A 100 -5.41 14.45 7.82
C SER A 100 -4.48 13.29 8.10
N GLU A 101 -3.70 13.36 9.17
CA GLU A 101 -2.79 12.27 9.57
C GLU A 101 -3.57 11.04 10.02
N ILE A 102 -4.65 11.22 10.76
CA ILE A 102 -5.52 10.12 11.17
C ILE A 102 -6.16 9.46 9.96
N ASP A 103 -6.67 10.24 9.01
CA ASP A 103 -7.25 9.71 7.79
C ASP A 103 -6.23 8.92 6.97
N GLN A 104 -5.00 9.41 6.88
CA GLN A 104 -3.91 8.72 6.18
C GLN A 104 -3.63 7.37 6.82
N LEU A 105 -3.49 7.32 8.15
CA LEU A 105 -3.27 6.06 8.87
C LEU A 105 -4.45 5.11 8.69
N THR A 106 -5.67 5.64 8.72
CA THR A 106 -6.88 4.84 8.54
C THR A 106 -6.93 4.21 7.13
N ASN A 107 -6.58 4.98 6.11
CA ASN A 107 -6.54 4.47 4.74
C ASN A 107 -5.49 3.35 4.59
N ILE A 108 -4.34 3.50 5.20
CA ILE A 108 -3.31 2.45 5.22
C ILE A 108 -3.86 1.20 5.92
N LEU A 109 -4.48 1.37 7.07
CA LEU A 109 -5.05 0.28 7.84
C LEU A 109 -6.09 -0.51 7.04
N VAL A 110 -6.98 0.19 6.34
CA VAL A 110 -8.01 -0.44 5.52
C VAL A 110 -7.38 -1.23 4.38
N ARG A 111 -6.33 -0.70 3.74
CA ARG A 111 -5.63 -1.41 2.67
C ARG A 111 -5.11 -2.77 3.12
N TYR A 112 -4.59 -2.85 4.35
CA TYR A 112 -3.99 -4.08 4.87
C TYR A 112 -4.97 -5.00 5.60
N THR A 113 -6.20 -4.54 5.84
CA THR A 113 -7.21 -5.35 6.51
C THR A 113 -8.24 -5.92 5.55
N VAL A 114 -8.79 -5.12 4.66
CA VAL A 114 -9.81 -5.54 3.69
C VAL A 114 -9.37 -5.37 2.23
N GLY A 115 -8.27 -4.68 2.00
CA GLY A 115 -7.71 -4.49 0.68
C GLY A 115 -6.61 -5.50 0.36
N PHE A 116 -5.86 -5.21 -0.68
CA PHE A 116 -4.79 -6.08 -1.17
C PHE A 116 -3.39 -5.63 -0.74
N GLY A 117 -3.30 -4.82 0.32
CA GLY A 117 -2.01 -4.35 0.82
C GLY A 117 -1.25 -3.51 -0.21
N LEU A 118 0.04 -3.79 -0.36
CA LEU A 118 0.90 -3.04 -1.28
C LEU A 118 0.48 -3.17 -2.75
N ILE A 119 -0.14 -4.27 -3.14
CA ILE A 119 -0.63 -4.43 -4.51
C ILE A 119 -1.74 -3.42 -4.82
N GLU A 120 -2.56 -3.10 -3.83
CA GLU A 120 -3.62 -2.10 -4.01
C GLU A 120 -3.03 -0.72 -4.36
N VAL A 121 -1.85 -0.41 -3.83
CA VAL A 121 -1.13 0.82 -4.18
C VAL A 121 -0.85 0.88 -5.68
N LEU A 122 -0.41 -0.23 -6.26
CA LEU A 122 -0.19 -0.32 -7.70
C LEU A 122 -1.48 -0.19 -8.49
N LEU A 123 -2.56 -0.76 -7.98
CA LEU A 123 -3.87 -0.73 -8.66
C LEU A 123 -4.52 0.66 -8.63
N GLN A 124 -4.08 1.54 -7.74
CA GLN A 124 -4.59 2.91 -7.67
C GLN A 124 -4.07 3.81 -8.78
N ASP A 125 -2.97 3.44 -9.42
CA ASP A 125 -2.41 4.22 -10.51
C ASP A 125 -3.14 3.88 -11.83
N GLU A 126 -3.86 4.84 -12.37
CA GLU A 126 -4.60 4.67 -13.62
C GLU A 126 -3.70 4.38 -14.82
N LYS A 127 -2.42 4.73 -14.73
CA LYS A 127 -1.44 4.48 -15.78
C LYS A 127 -0.93 3.04 -15.79
N VAL A 128 -1.23 2.27 -14.76
CA VAL A 128 -0.90 0.86 -14.66
C VAL A 128 -2.02 0.05 -15.31
N GLN A 129 -1.69 -0.67 -16.38
CA GLN A 129 -2.66 -1.46 -17.14
C GLN A 129 -2.76 -2.90 -16.67
N ASP A 130 -1.68 -3.44 -16.11
CA ASP A 130 -1.62 -4.82 -15.68
C ASP A 130 -0.60 -4.98 -14.56
N VAL A 131 -0.86 -5.91 -13.65
CA VAL A 131 0.03 -6.25 -12.54
C VAL A 131 0.25 -7.74 -12.54
N THR A 132 1.52 -8.14 -12.56
CA THR A 132 1.91 -9.55 -12.52
C THR A 132 2.68 -9.83 -11.23
N ILE A 133 2.24 -10.83 -10.50
CA ILE A 133 2.87 -11.28 -9.27
C ILE A 133 3.37 -12.69 -9.48
N ASN A 134 4.67 -12.91 -9.20
CA ASN A 134 5.23 -14.25 -9.27
C ASN A 134 4.77 -15.04 -8.05
N ASN A 135 4.12 -16.17 -8.28
CA ASN A 135 3.59 -17.06 -7.24
C ASN A 135 4.68 -17.78 -6.44
N GLN A 136 5.90 -17.73 -6.91
CA GLN A 136 7.01 -18.27 -6.15
C GLN A 136 7.49 -17.23 -5.15
N ILE A 137 7.13 -17.52 -4.00
CA ILE A 137 7.44 -16.97 -2.69
C ILE A 137 8.52 -15.89 -2.61
N GLY A 138 8.10 -14.71 -2.19
CA GLY A 138 8.83 -13.87 -1.24
C GLY A 138 9.94 -13.01 -1.80
N ASP A 139 10.61 -13.40 -2.88
CA ASP A 139 11.84 -12.73 -3.31
C ASP A 139 11.71 -11.97 -4.63
N ALA A 140 10.66 -12.22 -5.38
CA ALA A 140 10.48 -11.57 -6.67
C ALA A 140 9.59 -10.32 -6.54
N PRO A 141 10.00 -9.20 -7.15
CA PRO A 141 9.16 -8.01 -7.18
C PRO A 141 7.93 -8.23 -8.06
N ALA A 142 6.90 -7.44 -7.80
CA ALA A 142 5.78 -7.36 -8.73
C ALA A 142 6.24 -6.66 -10.02
N PHE A 143 5.61 -7.02 -11.13
CA PHE A 143 5.83 -6.38 -12.43
C PHE A 143 4.54 -5.73 -12.87
N ILE A 144 4.65 -4.64 -13.58
CA ILE A 144 3.49 -3.94 -14.13
C ILE A 144 3.68 -3.66 -15.61
N VAL A 145 2.58 -3.39 -16.29
CA VAL A 145 2.60 -2.81 -17.63
C VAL A 145 2.09 -1.37 -17.50
N HIS A 146 2.97 -0.42 -17.80
CA HIS A 146 2.64 1.00 -17.75
C HIS A 146 2.15 1.47 -19.11
N GLN A 147 1.13 2.32 -19.13
CA GLN A 147 0.55 2.78 -20.41
C GLN A 147 1.54 3.51 -21.30
N THR A 148 2.56 4.16 -20.72
CA THR A 148 3.56 4.92 -21.47
C THR A 148 4.85 4.13 -21.68
N TYR A 149 5.32 3.45 -20.61
CA TYR A 149 6.65 2.84 -20.60
C TYR A 149 6.65 1.33 -20.82
N GLY A 150 5.46 0.71 -20.92
CA GLY A 150 5.36 -0.73 -21.12
C GLY A 150 5.75 -1.52 -19.88
N ASP A 151 6.50 -2.59 -20.08
CA ASP A 151 6.90 -3.50 -19.01
C ASP A 151 7.83 -2.82 -18.01
N CYS A 152 7.45 -2.82 -16.75
CA CYS A 152 8.25 -2.25 -15.66
C CYS A 152 8.41 -3.25 -14.53
N LYS A 153 9.62 -3.29 -13.97
CA LYS A 153 9.88 -3.93 -12.69
C LYS A 153 9.52 -2.93 -11.60
N THR A 154 8.91 -3.39 -10.51
CA THR A 154 8.60 -2.51 -9.38
C THR A 154 9.55 -2.76 -8.21
N ASN A 155 9.52 -1.83 -7.24
CA ASN A 155 10.22 -2.02 -5.97
C ASN A 155 9.34 -2.74 -4.92
N ILE A 156 8.15 -3.21 -5.31
CA ILE A 156 7.23 -3.88 -4.40
C ILE A 156 7.48 -5.38 -4.43
N ILE A 157 7.79 -5.95 -3.27
CA ILE A 157 7.94 -7.39 -3.10
C ILE A 157 6.78 -7.87 -2.22
N PRO A 158 5.77 -8.55 -2.81
CA PRO A 158 4.65 -9.04 -2.03
C PRO A 158 5.08 -10.11 -1.05
N THR A 159 4.52 -10.09 0.15
CA THR A 159 4.75 -11.17 1.11
C THR A 159 3.96 -12.41 0.69
N SER A 160 4.39 -13.59 1.16
CA SER A 160 3.68 -14.83 0.85
C SER A 160 2.25 -14.81 1.40
N ALA A 161 2.04 -14.20 2.56
CA ALA A 161 0.69 -14.06 3.14
C ALA A 161 -0.21 -13.18 2.27
N GLU A 162 0.32 -12.09 1.73
CA GLU A 162 -0.41 -11.24 0.79
C GLU A 162 -0.74 -11.99 -0.49
N ALA A 163 0.23 -12.69 -1.06
CA ALA A 163 0.04 -13.46 -2.29
C ALA A 163 -1.03 -14.55 -2.11
N ASP A 164 -1.05 -15.22 -0.98
CA ASP A 164 -2.04 -16.26 -0.67
C ASP A 164 -3.45 -15.66 -0.57
N SER A 165 -3.59 -14.45 -0.09
CA SER A 165 -4.89 -13.78 0.03
C SER A 165 -5.49 -13.39 -1.32
N TRP A 166 -4.68 -13.30 -2.37
CA TRP A 166 -5.12 -12.94 -3.72
C TRP A 166 -5.42 -14.12 -4.62
N ALA A 167 -5.03 -15.29 -4.21
CA ALA A 167 -5.21 -16.51 -4.98
C ALA A 167 -6.67 -17.00 -4.98
#